data_3af7059f75fd2e6f0714f689aa2e7774
#
_entry.id   3af7059f75fd2e6f0714f689aa2e7774
#
_cell.length_a   1.000
_cell.length_b   1.000
_cell.length_c   1.000
_cell.angle_alpha   90.00
_cell.angle_beta   90.00
_cell.angle_gamma   90.00
#
_symmetry.space_group_name_H-M   'P 1'
#
loop_
_entity.id
_entity.type
_entity.pdbx_description
1 polymer ?
#
loop_
_entity_poly.entity_id
_entity_poly.type
_entity_poly.pdbx_seq_one_letter_code
_entity_poly.pdbx_strand_id
1 'polypeptide(L)'
;MRNLRFILLAFSLSALACSGLQEGEDPSDLMSDTWVATDALGRQMPLQDAVGPVKDGRHFTGIFYITWHGAGNHNLPGPYTDVTKILAEDPSARLDAHHPLWKYGSYHWGEPEAGYFLSQDTWLMRRDLSMLQDAGIDVLILDVTNGVCYWDEWELLFGTMETMRREGSRTPQFTFWSYNGNPVKVVTQLYERYYRTQKYKDLWFHWDGKPLLLYNADPSVDANGNYEATPSDYPAEIIDFFTLRNMWWGYYAWGPEHEHDETRYVGTEDNWSFGYSMNDERVRNLPVAELASKHQGQIEECAVTPAQHPLGMAGAPMGVGKSWTRATGEPPLNELDLPEGDLSGQGLYFQERWEEALSVDPPFIYLNDWNEWTAGKYNFGDTWFLGRENSPFAFVDQYNAEFNRTIQPMKGGYTDNYYMQMAQNIRRYKGVRPIPVNRGYGRIRVDGSFKDWDKVRVTYRDTRGDTAWRDADGYAGLHYTDTSGRNDIVQAKVALDRQGNVNFYVETAADITAPSGSDWMLLLLDADQDASTGWHGYDLVANMDPGKLMAWNGAEWTFVAEIPYAFSGKRMELSIPAGTAGLAASAGFDFKWADHVGPLADPMFLHGDAAPNRRFNYRFVWKR
;
A
#
# COMPACT_ATOMS: atom_id res chain seq x y z
N MET A 1 -6.74 -54.47 -39.58
CA MET A 1 -8.08 -53.96 -39.37
C MET A 1 -8.40 -54.07 -37.89
N ARG A 2 -8.21 -53.02 -37.13
CA ARG A 2 -8.75 -52.85 -35.76
C ARG A 2 -8.89 -51.36 -35.51
N ASN A 3 -10.12 -50.90 -35.42
CA ASN A 3 -10.50 -49.52 -35.19
C ASN A 3 -10.15 -49.07 -33.78
N LEU A 4 -9.37 -48.01 -33.64
CA LEU A 4 -9.17 -47.29 -32.40
C LEU A 4 -10.19 -46.14 -32.35
N ARG A 5 -11.16 -46.23 -31.47
CA ARG A 5 -12.11 -45.15 -31.17
C ARG A 5 -11.45 -44.20 -30.19
N PHE A 6 -11.27 -42.96 -30.62
CA PHE A 6 -10.95 -41.85 -29.72
C PHE A 6 -12.22 -41.44 -28.97
N ILE A 7 -12.18 -41.52 -27.66
CA ILE A 7 -13.19 -40.93 -26.77
C ILE A 7 -12.74 -39.50 -26.50
N LEU A 8 -13.45 -38.52 -27.10
CA LEU A 8 -13.35 -37.12 -26.66
C LEU A 8 -14.13 -36.99 -25.36
N LEU A 9 -13.42 -36.71 -24.24
CA LEU A 9 -14.03 -36.18 -23.03
C LEU A 9 -14.27 -34.68 -23.27
N ALA A 10 -15.51 -34.31 -23.45
CA ALA A 10 -15.93 -32.92 -23.41
C ALA A 10 -15.97 -32.48 -21.91
N PHE A 11 -15.04 -31.64 -21.52
CA PHE A 11 -15.16 -30.85 -20.27
C PHE A 11 -16.22 -29.77 -20.52
N SER A 12 -17.36 -29.91 -19.88
CA SER A 12 -18.34 -28.85 -19.79
C SER A 12 -17.80 -27.77 -18.85
N LEU A 13 -17.23 -26.69 -19.37
CA LEU A 13 -17.10 -25.46 -18.67
C LEU A 13 -18.50 -24.93 -18.34
N SER A 14 -18.86 -24.92 -17.09
CA SER A 14 -20.00 -24.16 -16.59
C SER A 14 -19.68 -22.68 -16.78
N ALA A 15 -20.16 -22.08 -17.84
CA ALA A 15 -20.12 -20.63 -18.02
C ALA A 15 -21.02 -19.99 -16.95
N LEU A 16 -20.42 -19.46 -15.90
CA LEU A 16 -21.05 -18.40 -15.11
C LEU A 16 -21.21 -17.22 -16.06
N ALA A 17 -22.45 -16.90 -16.41
CA ALA A 17 -22.79 -15.74 -17.20
C ALA A 17 -22.50 -14.46 -16.37
N CYS A 18 -21.27 -13.94 -16.45
CA CYS A 18 -20.98 -12.55 -16.15
C CYS A 18 -21.39 -11.71 -17.36
N SER A 19 -22.61 -11.18 -17.32
CA SER A 19 -23.10 -10.25 -18.32
C SER A 19 -22.43 -8.89 -18.13
N GLY A 20 -21.49 -8.52 -19.00
CA GLY A 20 -20.98 -7.15 -19.06
C GLY A 20 -19.53 -6.95 -19.45
N LEU A 21 -18.73 -8.00 -19.54
CA LEU A 21 -17.32 -7.89 -19.95
C LEU A 21 -17.18 -7.58 -21.46
N GLN A 22 -16.29 -6.66 -21.81
CA GLN A 22 -15.79 -6.56 -23.18
C GLN A 22 -14.91 -7.79 -23.46
N GLU A 23 -14.84 -8.24 -24.70
CA GLU A 23 -13.93 -9.34 -25.08
C GLU A 23 -12.50 -8.97 -24.66
N GLY A 24 -11.92 -9.72 -23.70
CA GLY A 24 -10.57 -9.51 -23.17
C GLY A 24 -10.50 -8.83 -21.80
N GLU A 25 -11.61 -8.40 -21.18
CA GLU A 25 -11.57 -7.85 -19.81
C GLU A 25 -11.46 -8.98 -18.76
N ASP A 26 -10.48 -8.85 -17.88
CA ASP A 26 -10.32 -9.69 -16.69
C ASP A 26 -11.19 -9.15 -15.55
N PRO A 27 -12.17 -9.90 -15.03
CA PRO A 27 -13.03 -9.43 -13.96
C PRO A 27 -12.30 -9.18 -12.63
N SER A 28 -11.09 -9.70 -12.45
CA SER A 28 -10.23 -9.44 -11.30
C SER A 28 -9.49 -8.11 -11.39
N ASP A 29 -9.54 -7.43 -12.53
CA ASP A 29 -8.90 -6.13 -12.71
C ASP A 29 -9.86 -5.01 -12.34
N LEU A 30 -9.58 -4.33 -11.24
CA LEU A 30 -10.36 -3.19 -10.76
C LEU A 30 -10.17 -1.93 -11.59
N MET A 31 -9.14 -1.89 -12.45
CA MET A 31 -8.72 -0.69 -13.18
C MET A 31 -8.39 0.49 -12.24
N SER A 32 -7.78 0.23 -11.10
CA SER A 32 -7.46 1.23 -10.07
C SER A 32 -6.56 2.36 -10.57
N ASP A 33 -5.76 2.10 -11.60
CA ASP A 33 -4.95 3.11 -12.29
C ASP A 33 -5.79 4.19 -13.02
N THR A 34 -7.10 3.96 -13.21
CA THR A 34 -8.05 4.94 -13.79
C THR A 34 -8.81 5.74 -12.74
N TRP A 35 -8.69 5.38 -11.45
CA TRP A 35 -9.37 6.10 -10.37
C TRP A 35 -8.73 7.46 -10.13
N VAL A 36 -9.53 8.42 -9.70
CA VAL A 36 -9.08 9.77 -9.37
C VAL A 36 -9.03 9.95 -7.87
N ALA A 37 -8.14 10.81 -7.42
CA ALA A 37 -8.06 11.22 -6.01
C ALA A 37 -7.22 12.48 -5.88
N THR A 38 -7.46 13.23 -4.80
CA THR A 38 -6.61 14.33 -4.34
C THR A 38 -6.20 14.03 -2.90
N ASP A 39 -4.90 14.11 -2.60
CA ASP A 39 -4.39 13.88 -1.25
C ASP A 39 -4.58 15.11 -0.34
N ALA A 40 -4.22 14.97 0.94
CA ALA A 40 -4.36 16.05 1.92
C ALA A 40 -3.47 17.28 1.63
N LEU A 41 -2.49 17.16 0.75
CA LEU A 41 -1.61 18.25 0.30
C LEU A 41 -2.09 18.88 -1.03
N GLY A 42 -3.23 18.44 -1.56
CA GLY A 42 -3.77 18.93 -2.84
C GLY A 42 -3.12 18.31 -4.08
N ARG A 43 -2.29 17.26 -3.94
CA ARG A 43 -1.69 16.56 -5.06
C ARG A 43 -2.70 15.61 -5.68
N GLN A 44 -2.90 15.73 -6.99
CA GLN A 44 -3.85 14.89 -7.73
C GLN A 44 -3.19 13.63 -8.26
N MET A 45 -3.94 12.52 -8.29
CA MET A 45 -3.52 11.31 -8.99
C MET A 45 -3.36 11.59 -10.48
N PRO A 46 -2.18 11.31 -11.06
CA PRO A 46 -1.96 11.56 -12.47
C PRO A 46 -2.77 10.59 -13.33
N LEU A 47 -3.29 11.08 -14.45
CA LEU A 47 -4.03 10.34 -15.46
C LEU A 47 -3.19 10.15 -16.73
N GLN A 48 -3.71 9.41 -17.71
CA GLN A 48 -2.97 9.03 -18.90
C GLN A 48 -2.38 10.20 -19.70
N ASP A 49 -3.07 11.33 -19.74
CA ASP A 49 -2.59 12.55 -20.41
C ASP A 49 -1.34 13.15 -19.76
N ALA A 50 -1.15 12.91 -18.46
CA ALA A 50 0.01 13.40 -17.71
C ALA A 50 1.19 12.39 -17.69
N VAL A 51 0.92 11.07 -17.67
CA VAL A 51 1.97 10.05 -17.47
C VAL A 51 2.12 9.06 -18.62
N GLY A 52 1.26 9.15 -19.63
CA GLY A 52 1.26 8.26 -20.78
C GLY A 52 0.51 6.93 -20.54
N PRO A 53 0.38 6.12 -21.60
CA PRO A 53 -0.24 4.80 -21.52
C PRO A 53 0.61 3.84 -20.68
N VAL A 54 -0.01 2.72 -20.26
CA VAL A 54 0.72 1.62 -19.63
C VAL A 54 1.92 1.26 -20.49
N LYS A 55 3.10 1.23 -19.88
CA LYS A 55 4.36 0.97 -20.58
C LYS A 55 4.50 -0.53 -20.88
N ASP A 56 5.01 -0.83 -22.07
CA ASP A 56 5.43 -2.18 -22.41
C ASP A 56 6.71 -2.57 -21.65
N GLY A 57 6.86 -3.88 -21.39
CA GLY A 57 8.05 -4.43 -20.77
C GLY A 57 7.94 -4.57 -19.25
N ARG A 58 9.11 -4.68 -18.61
CA ARG A 58 9.21 -4.98 -17.17
C ARG A 58 9.24 -3.69 -16.37
N HIS A 59 8.19 -3.41 -15.63
CA HIS A 59 8.06 -2.29 -14.70
C HIS A 59 7.39 -2.80 -13.42
N PHE A 60 8.17 -3.44 -12.55
CA PHE A 60 7.66 -4.03 -11.31
C PHE A 60 7.99 -3.15 -10.10
N THR A 61 7.08 -3.17 -9.15
CA THR A 61 7.26 -2.53 -7.83
C THR A 61 7.14 -3.56 -6.73
N GLY A 62 8.17 -3.67 -5.91
CA GLY A 62 8.17 -4.49 -4.70
C GLY A 62 8.25 -3.62 -3.46
N ILE A 63 7.59 -4.04 -2.38
CA ILE A 63 7.60 -3.32 -1.12
C ILE A 63 8.00 -4.22 0.04
N PHE A 64 8.90 -3.72 0.89
CA PHE A 64 9.31 -4.41 2.11
C PHE A 64 8.14 -4.45 3.09
N TYR A 65 7.80 -5.67 3.54
CA TYR A 65 6.62 -5.92 4.36
C TYR A 65 7.01 -6.69 5.62
N ILE A 66 6.69 -6.11 6.76
CA ILE A 66 7.05 -6.59 8.08
C ILE A 66 5.91 -7.42 8.67
N THR A 67 6.25 -8.61 9.22
CA THR A 67 5.31 -9.51 9.90
C THR A 67 5.71 -9.83 11.34
N TRP A 68 6.52 -9.00 11.94
CA TRP A 68 7.07 -9.22 13.28
C TRP A 68 6.31 -8.54 14.43
N HIS A 69 5.18 -7.85 14.14
CA HIS A 69 4.34 -7.24 15.16
C HIS A 69 3.57 -8.32 15.92
N GLY A 70 4.25 -9.04 16.81
CA GLY A 70 3.70 -10.15 17.57
C GLY A 70 3.92 -9.98 19.07
N ALA A 71 2.97 -10.46 19.87
CA ALA A 71 3.05 -10.39 21.32
C ALA A 71 4.26 -11.16 21.91
N GLY A 72 4.83 -12.11 21.16
CA GLY A 72 5.98 -12.93 21.58
C GLY A 72 7.27 -12.65 20.84
N ASN A 73 7.23 -11.98 19.70
CA ASN A 73 8.40 -11.62 18.91
C ASN A 73 8.88 -10.23 19.32
N HIS A 74 10.18 -10.03 19.38
CA HIS A 74 10.81 -8.82 19.91
C HIS A 74 10.55 -8.51 21.40
N ASN A 75 10.21 -9.54 22.19
CA ASN A 75 10.23 -9.48 23.64
C ASN A 75 9.46 -8.32 24.25
N LEU A 76 8.26 -8.06 23.77
CA LEU A 76 7.41 -7.04 24.35
C LEU A 76 6.28 -7.62 25.19
N PRO A 77 6.57 -8.11 26.39
CA PRO A 77 5.52 -8.27 27.37
C PRO A 77 5.21 -6.90 27.97
N GLY A 78 4.00 -6.49 27.92
CA GLY A 78 3.54 -5.34 28.70
C GLY A 78 3.05 -4.15 27.88
N PRO A 79 2.60 -3.11 28.57
CA PRO A 79 2.02 -1.94 27.92
C PRO A 79 3.04 -1.27 27.02
N TYR A 80 2.62 -1.08 25.80
CA TYR A 80 3.37 -0.49 24.74
C TYR A 80 3.57 1.01 24.95
N THR A 81 4.66 1.56 24.43
CA THR A 81 4.97 2.98 24.52
C THR A 81 5.40 3.55 23.17
N ASP A 82 4.83 4.70 22.82
CA ASP A 82 5.00 5.42 21.57
C ASP A 82 5.98 6.57 21.75
N VAL A 83 7.04 6.61 20.93
CA VAL A 83 8.09 7.65 21.00
C VAL A 83 7.48 9.04 20.82
N THR A 84 6.54 9.23 19.89
CA THR A 84 5.88 10.52 19.67
C THR A 84 5.13 10.99 20.91
N LYS A 85 4.45 10.06 21.62
CA LYS A 85 3.74 10.37 22.88
C LYS A 85 4.71 10.65 24.03
N ILE A 86 5.80 9.89 24.14
CA ILE A 86 6.84 10.11 25.15
C ILE A 86 7.44 11.51 25.00
N LEU A 87 7.86 11.88 23.79
CA LEU A 87 8.49 13.18 23.55
C LEU A 87 7.52 14.34 23.68
N ALA A 88 6.23 14.13 23.38
CA ALA A 88 5.19 15.13 23.63
C ALA A 88 4.90 15.33 25.12
N GLU A 89 5.04 14.27 25.94
CA GLU A 89 4.89 14.35 27.40
C GLU A 89 6.11 15.03 28.06
N ASP A 90 7.32 14.62 27.68
CA ASP A 90 8.56 15.23 28.15
C ASP A 90 9.68 15.15 27.11
N PRO A 91 9.96 16.24 26.37
CA PRO A 91 11.03 16.27 25.37
C PRO A 91 12.43 15.96 25.93
N SER A 92 12.65 16.16 27.23
CA SER A 92 13.97 15.88 27.86
C SER A 92 14.31 14.38 27.86
N ALA A 93 13.32 13.51 27.72
CA ALA A 93 13.52 12.07 27.61
C ALA A 93 14.47 11.69 26.47
N ARG A 94 14.55 12.50 25.41
CA ARG A 94 15.46 12.27 24.27
C ARG A 94 16.94 12.31 24.63
N LEU A 95 17.31 12.92 25.78
CA LEU A 95 18.68 13.07 26.23
C LEU A 95 19.03 12.20 27.45
N ASP A 96 18.08 11.43 27.97
CA ASP A 96 18.27 10.57 29.13
C ASP A 96 17.86 9.12 28.82
N ALA A 97 18.83 8.24 28.66
CA ALA A 97 18.61 6.82 28.44
C ALA A 97 17.79 6.10 29.52
N HIS A 98 17.78 6.67 30.73
CA HIS A 98 17.13 6.12 31.92
C HIS A 98 15.87 6.90 32.32
N HIS A 99 15.41 7.81 31.48
CA HIS A 99 14.20 8.59 31.76
C HIS A 99 13.02 7.66 32.10
N PRO A 100 12.20 8.00 33.14
CA PRO A 100 11.12 7.10 33.58
C PRO A 100 10.07 6.74 32.54
N LEU A 101 9.95 7.51 31.48
CA LEU A 101 9.05 7.21 30.35
C LEU A 101 9.57 6.07 29.45
N TRP A 102 10.88 5.82 29.42
CA TRP A 102 11.47 4.67 28.72
C TRP A 102 11.31 3.39 29.55
N LYS A 103 10.18 2.70 29.41
CA LYS A 103 9.83 1.53 30.25
C LYS A 103 10.14 0.19 29.61
N TYR A 104 10.37 0.16 28.29
CA TYR A 104 10.45 -1.07 27.51
C TYR A 104 11.67 -1.06 26.58
N GLY A 105 11.92 -2.18 25.91
CA GLY A 105 13.04 -2.31 24.97
C GLY A 105 12.70 -1.94 23.52
N SER A 106 11.43 -1.90 23.16
CA SER A 106 10.97 -1.59 21.80
C SER A 106 9.76 -0.65 21.84
N TYR A 107 9.67 0.20 20.84
CA TYR A 107 8.72 1.32 20.81
C TYR A 107 8.20 1.51 19.40
N HIS A 108 6.94 1.91 19.27
CA HIS A 108 6.44 2.47 18.01
C HIS A 108 6.96 3.90 17.84
N TRP A 109 7.19 4.29 16.61
CA TRP A 109 7.54 5.67 16.31
C TRP A 109 6.30 6.60 16.29
N GLY A 110 5.09 6.06 16.10
CA GLY A 110 3.81 6.74 16.06
C GLY A 110 2.66 5.74 16.06
N GLU A 111 1.41 6.21 16.04
CA GLU A 111 0.23 5.37 16.02
C GLU A 111 -0.17 5.04 14.57
N PRO A 112 -0.19 3.75 14.16
CA PRO A 112 -0.77 3.33 12.89
C PRO A 112 -2.24 3.76 12.75
N GLU A 113 -2.71 4.01 11.55
CA GLU A 113 -4.13 4.31 11.32
C GLU A 113 -5.04 3.18 11.85
N ALA A 114 -4.62 1.94 11.70
CA ALA A 114 -5.30 0.76 12.21
C ALA A 114 -5.11 0.52 13.72
N GLY A 115 -4.46 1.45 14.44
CA GLY A 115 -4.07 1.27 15.84
C GLY A 115 -2.82 0.39 15.99
N TYR A 116 -2.44 0.11 17.23
CA TYR A 116 -1.25 -0.70 17.56
C TYR A 116 -1.54 -2.19 17.38
N PHE A 117 -1.58 -2.63 16.13
CA PHE A 117 -2.00 -3.97 15.70
C PHE A 117 -0.93 -5.04 15.93
N LEU A 118 -1.36 -6.30 15.88
CA LEU A 118 -0.49 -7.46 15.73
C LEU A 118 -0.54 -7.98 14.29
N SER A 119 0.55 -8.60 13.84
CA SER A 119 0.64 -9.15 12.47
C SER A 119 -0.33 -10.30 12.19
N GLN A 120 -1.06 -10.81 13.19
CA GLN A 120 -2.10 -11.83 13.04
C GLN A 120 -3.50 -11.25 12.76
N ASP A 121 -3.63 -9.94 12.71
CA ASP A 121 -4.88 -9.27 12.38
C ASP A 121 -5.22 -9.45 10.89
N THR A 122 -6.09 -10.40 10.60
CA THR A 122 -6.46 -10.75 9.21
C THR A 122 -7.29 -9.68 8.51
N TRP A 123 -8.03 -8.84 9.27
CA TRP A 123 -8.68 -7.68 8.70
C TRP A 123 -7.66 -6.68 8.17
N LEU A 124 -6.61 -6.40 8.95
CA LEU A 124 -5.54 -5.51 8.51
C LEU A 124 -4.76 -6.08 7.32
N MET A 125 -4.43 -7.38 7.35
CA MET A 125 -3.78 -8.03 6.19
C MET A 125 -4.59 -7.82 4.91
N ARG A 126 -5.90 -8.01 4.98
CA ARG A 126 -6.80 -7.85 3.85
C ARG A 126 -6.84 -6.41 3.36
N ARG A 127 -6.91 -5.46 4.27
CA ARG A 127 -6.88 -4.03 3.98
C ARG A 127 -5.54 -3.59 3.37
N ASP A 128 -4.42 -4.03 3.93
CA ASP A 128 -3.09 -3.75 3.36
C ASP A 128 -2.96 -4.30 1.94
N LEU A 129 -3.39 -5.54 1.71
CA LEU A 129 -3.35 -6.17 0.39
C LEU A 129 -4.23 -5.41 -0.62
N SER A 130 -5.42 -4.94 -0.23
CA SER A 130 -6.28 -4.10 -1.08
C SER A 130 -5.61 -2.77 -1.40
N MET A 131 -5.08 -2.07 -0.40
CA MET A 131 -4.38 -0.79 -0.60
C MET A 131 -3.16 -0.94 -1.51
N LEU A 132 -2.36 -1.99 -1.34
CA LEU A 132 -1.17 -2.25 -2.15
C LEU A 132 -1.53 -2.63 -3.59
N GLN A 133 -2.60 -3.43 -3.78
CA GLN A 133 -3.17 -3.71 -5.09
C GLN A 133 -3.64 -2.42 -5.77
N ASP A 134 -4.40 -1.57 -5.07
CA ASP A 134 -4.95 -0.32 -5.60
C ASP A 134 -3.86 0.67 -6.01
N ALA A 135 -2.74 0.70 -5.27
CA ALA A 135 -1.57 1.50 -5.60
C ALA A 135 -0.74 0.91 -6.76
N GLY A 136 -0.92 -0.37 -7.10
CA GLY A 136 -0.18 -1.04 -8.17
C GLY A 136 1.12 -1.72 -7.73
N ILE A 137 1.22 -2.17 -6.46
CA ILE A 137 2.33 -3.00 -5.98
C ILE A 137 2.20 -4.42 -6.52
N ASP A 138 3.31 -4.98 -7.02
CA ASP A 138 3.37 -6.32 -7.59
C ASP A 138 3.86 -7.37 -6.59
N VAL A 139 4.75 -6.97 -5.66
CA VAL A 139 5.50 -7.92 -4.83
C VAL A 139 5.61 -7.46 -3.38
N LEU A 140 5.23 -8.33 -2.46
CA LEU A 140 5.62 -8.21 -1.04
C LEU A 140 7.00 -8.84 -0.87
N ILE A 141 7.92 -8.09 -0.30
CA ILE A 141 9.26 -8.59 0.08
C ILE A 141 9.22 -8.81 1.59
N LEU A 142 9.14 -10.07 1.99
CA LEU A 142 8.93 -10.45 3.38
C LEU A 142 10.24 -10.48 4.15
N ASP A 143 10.25 -9.85 5.32
CA ASP A 143 11.43 -9.74 6.17
C ASP A 143 11.77 -11.06 6.85
N VAL A 144 12.99 -11.54 6.59
CA VAL A 144 13.69 -12.56 7.37
C VAL A 144 15.16 -12.18 7.58
N THR A 145 15.44 -10.88 7.53
CA THR A 145 16.81 -10.36 7.59
C THR A 145 17.51 -10.66 8.92
N ASN A 146 16.76 -10.84 9.99
CA ASN A 146 17.27 -11.14 11.34
C ASN A 146 17.28 -12.64 11.66
N GLY A 147 17.05 -13.51 10.66
CA GLY A 147 17.07 -14.97 10.84
C GLY A 147 15.84 -15.53 11.55
N VAL A 148 14.79 -14.75 11.75
CA VAL A 148 13.54 -15.16 12.37
C VAL A 148 12.48 -15.42 11.31
N CYS A 149 11.85 -16.59 11.41
CA CYS A 149 10.77 -16.99 10.51
C CYS A 149 9.42 -16.86 11.22
N TYR A 150 8.51 -16.08 10.65
CA TYR A 150 7.18 -15.78 11.19
C TYR A 150 6.13 -16.69 10.57
N TRP A 151 6.24 -18.02 10.86
CA TRP A 151 5.48 -19.06 10.16
C TRP A 151 3.97 -18.90 10.28
N ASP A 152 3.45 -18.55 11.45
CA ASP A 152 2.03 -18.46 11.69
C ASP A 152 1.44 -17.21 11.01
N GLU A 153 2.18 -16.10 11.05
CA GLU A 153 1.81 -14.86 10.38
C GLU A 153 1.81 -15.03 8.85
N TRP A 154 2.80 -15.71 8.30
CA TRP A 154 2.85 -15.97 6.85
C TRP A 154 1.77 -16.95 6.39
N GLU A 155 1.42 -17.96 7.18
CA GLU A 155 0.30 -18.86 6.84
C GLU A 155 -1.02 -18.11 6.80
N LEU A 156 -1.25 -17.16 7.72
CA LEU A 156 -2.43 -16.29 7.70
C LEU A 156 -2.39 -15.35 6.50
N LEU A 157 -1.26 -14.71 6.22
CA LEU A 157 -1.10 -13.78 5.11
C LEU A 157 -1.34 -14.49 3.76
N PHE A 158 -0.67 -15.61 3.52
CA PHE A 158 -0.82 -16.35 2.26
C PHE A 158 -2.21 -16.95 2.10
N GLY A 159 -2.81 -17.44 3.19
CA GLY A 159 -4.20 -17.89 3.20
C GLY A 159 -5.19 -16.76 2.87
N THR A 160 -4.92 -15.56 3.37
CA THR A 160 -5.69 -14.35 3.04
C THR A 160 -5.53 -13.98 1.56
N MET A 161 -4.28 -13.98 1.04
CA MET A 161 -4.01 -13.72 -0.38
C MET A 161 -4.72 -14.71 -1.31
N GLU A 162 -4.67 -16.01 -1.01
CA GLU A 162 -5.41 -17.02 -1.80
C GLU A 162 -6.92 -16.82 -1.72
N THR A 163 -7.44 -16.42 -0.56
CA THR A 163 -8.87 -16.14 -0.39
C THR A 163 -9.29 -14.95 -1.22
N MET A 164 -8.57 -13.84 -1.14
CA MET A 164 -8.83 -12.64 -1.94
C MET A 164 -8.75 -12.94 -3.45
N ARG A 165 -7.76 -13.73 -3.88
CA ARG A 165 -7.65 -14.13 -5.30
C ARG A 165 -8.83 -15.00 -5.77
N ARG A 166 -9.33 -15.90 -4.91
CA ARG A 166 -10.57 -16.65 -5.22
C ARG A 166 -11.81 -15.76 -5.27
N GLU A 167 -11.81 -14.67 -4.55
CA GLU A 167 -12.85 -13.64 -4.57
C GLU A 167 -12.73 -12.67 -5.75
N GLY A 168 -11.65 -12.76 -6.51
CA GLY A 168 -11.43 -11.98 -7.72
C GLY A 168 -10.41 -10.84 -7.59
N SER A 169 -9.65 -10.76 -6.51
CA SER A 169 -8.60 -9.75 -6.35
C SER A 169 -7.28 -10.17 -7.01
N ARG A 170 -6.46 -9.19 -7.36
CA ARG A 170 -5.08 -9.38 -7.85
C ARG A 170 -4.08 -8.96 -6.77
N THR A 171 -4.08 -9.67 -5.64
CA THR A 171 -3.11 -9.37 -4.57
C THR A 171 -1.68 -9.40 -5.10
N PRO A 172 -0.74 -8.62 -4.54
CA PRO A 172 0.68 -8.78 -4.83
C PRO A 172 1.11 -10.24 -4.71
N GLN A 173 2.20 -10.61 -5.39
CA GLN A 173 2.92 -11.86 -5.15
C GLN A 173 3.90 -11.66 -4.01
N PHE A 174 4.68 -12.68 -3.60
CA PHE A 174 5.68 -12.52 -2.56
C PHE A 174 7.05 -13.08 -2.95
N THR A 175 8.07 -12.55 -2.29
CA THR A 175 9.42 -13.10 -2.14
C THR A 175 9.91 -12.89 -0.72
N PHE A 176 11.02 -13.49 -0.35
CA PHE A 176 11.67 -13.30 0.95
C PHE A 176 13.01 -12.58 0.78
N TRP A 177 13.39 -11.84 1.82
CA TRP A 177 14.73 -11.31 1.95
C TRP A 177 15.38 -11.83 3.23
N SER A 178 16.41 -12.68 3.07
CA SER A 178 17.19 -13.29 4.16
C SER A 178 18.59 -12.73 4.17
N TYR A 179 19.07 -12.26 5.32
CA TYR A 179 20.40 -11.66 5.42
C TYR A 179 21.25 -12.17 6.60
N ASN A 180 20.88 -11.85 7.85
CA ASN A 180 21.59 -12.24 9.07
C ASN A 180 21.03 -13.53 9.71
N GLY A 181 21.56 -13.95 10.86
CA GLY A 181 20.97 -14.99 11.70
C GLY A 181 20.95 -16.38 11.05
N ASN A 182 22.07 -16.82 10.48
CA ASN A 182 22.18 -18.09 9.76
C ASN A 182 21.32 -18.14 8.49
N PRO A 183 21.62 -17.32 7.49
CA PRO A 183 20.81 -17.24 6.28
C PRO A 183 20.70 -18.56 5.51
N VAL A 184 21.72 -19.41 5.52
CA VAL A 184 21.67 -20.74 4.88
C VAL A 184 20.58 -21.61 5.49
N LYS A 185 20.48 -21.64 6.83
CA LYS A 185 19.44 -22.37 7.53
C LYS A 185 18.05 -21.80 7.22
N VAL A 186 17.92 -20.49 7.29
CA VAL A 186 16.65 -19.78 7.02
C VAL A 186 16.17 -20.08 5.61
N VAL A 187 17.02 -19.89 4.61
CA VAL A 187 16.68 -20.14 3.20
C VAL A 187 16.34 -21.61 2.97
N THR A 188 17.08 -22.54 3.60
CA THR A 188 16.76 -23.96 3.51
C THR A 188 15.38 -24.27 4.09
N GLN A 189 15.02 -23.69 5.24
CA GLN A 189 13.70 -23.89 5.85
C GLN A 189 12.58 -23.31 4.98
N LEU A 190 12.77 -22.12 4.37
CA LEU A 190 11.82 -21.52 3.44
C LEU A 190 11.62 -22.43 2.20
N TYR A 191 12.73 -22.90 1.62
CA TYR A 191 12.69 -23.81 0.47
C TYR A 191 11.92 -25.08 0.78
N GLU A 192 12.29 -25.79 1.87
CA GLU A 192 11.64 -27.03 2.29
C GLU A 192 10.15 -26.86 2.57
N ARG A 193 9.74 -25.76 3.22
CA ARG A 193 8.37 -25.56 3.64
C ARG A 193 7.46 -25.14 2.50
N TYR A 194 7.88 -24.20 1.66
CA TYR A 194 7.03 -23.60 0.65
C TYR A 194 7.35 -24.06 -0.76
N TYR A 195 8.61 -23.96 -1.17
CA TYR A 195 8.98 -24.13 -2.58
C TYR A 195 9.06 -25.59 -3.00
N ARG A 196 9.72 -26.44 -2.25
CA ARG A 196 9.78 -27.88 -2.54
C ARG A 196 8.42 -28.55 -2.45
N THR A 197 7.56 -28.13 -1.55
CA THR A 197 6.19 -28.62 -1.40
C THR A 197 5.21 -28.00 -2.41
N GLN A 198 5.63 -27.00 -3.16
CA GLN A 198 4.81 -26.19 -4.08
C GLN A 198 3.62 -25.50 -3.38
N LYS A 199 3.74 -25.25 -2.07
CA LYS A 199 2.70 -24.56 -1.32
C LYS A 199 2.67 -23.09 -1.72
N TYR A 200 1.49 -22.54 -1.99
CA TYR A 200 1.31 -21.16 -2.44
C TYR A 200 2.05 -20.78 -3.73
N LYS A 201 2.33 -21.75 -4.62
CA LYS A 201 3.14 -21.53 -5.82
C LYS A 201 2.62 -20.40 -6.74
N ASP A 202 1.30 -20.17 -6.77
CA ASP A 202 0.69 -19.14 -7.61
C ASP A 202 0.90 -17.72 -7.02
N LEU A 203 1.40 -17.64 -5.78
CA LEU A 203 1.76 -16.40 -5.10
C LEU A 203 3.27 -16.08 -5.18
N TRP A 204 4.11 -16.98 -5.70
CA TRP A 204 5.55 -16.71 -5.80
C TRP A 204 5.86 -15.72 -6.90
N PHE A 205 6.60 -14.68 -6.57
CA PHE A 205 7.10 -13.77 -7.59
C PHE A 205 8.27 -14.40 -8.35
N HIS A 206 8.19 -14.33 -9.68
CA HIS A 206 9.21 -14.89 -10.57
C HIS A 206 10.02 -13.78 -11.23
N TRP A 207 11.34 -13.94 -11.23
CA TRP A 207 12.29 -13.09 -11.91
C TRP A 207 13.19 -13.95 -12.80
N ASP A 208 13.35 -13.58 -14.05
CA ASP A 208 14.11 -14.35 -15.04
C ASP A 208 13.71 -15.84 -15.13
N GLY A 209 12.40 -16.10 -15.01
CA GLY A 209 11.81 -17.42 -15.20
C GLY A 209 11.84 -18.35 -14.00
N LYS A 210 12.44 -17.95 -12.88
CA LYS A 210 12.48 -18.70 -11.61
C LYS A 210 11.90 -17.86 -10.47
N PRO A 211 11.47 -18.48 -9.35
CA PRO A 211 11.12 -17.72 -8.15
C PRO A 211 12.29 -16.83 -7.72
N LEU A 212 12.01 -15.56 -7.39
CA LEU A 212 13.00 -14.64 -6.84
C LEU A 212 13.28 -14.97 -5.38
N LEU A 213 14.54 -14.88 -4.98
CA LEU A 213 14.95 -14.84 -3.58
C LEU A 213 16.03 -13.77 -3.39
N LEU A 214 15.78 -12.85 -2.47
CA LEU A 214 16.78 -11.89 -2.01
C LEU A 214 17.54 -12.52 -0.84
N TYR A 215 18.86 -12.56 -0.94
CA TYR A 215 19.66 -13.36 -0.03
C TYR A 215 20.98 -12.69 0.34
N ASN A 216 21.70 -13.25 1.29
CA ASN A 216 23.09 -12.89 1.56
C ASN A 216 24.00 -13.82 0.74
N ALA A 217 24.69 -13.29 -0.24
CA ALA A 217 25.59 -14.05 -1.12
C ALA A 217 26.88 -14.51 -0.39
N ASP A 218 27.23 -13.85 0.71
CA ASP A 218 28.34 -14.24 1.58
C ASP A 218 27.85 -14.52 3.00
N PRO A 219 27.27 -15.73 3.23
CA PRO A 219 26.71 -16.08 4.53
C PRO A 219 27.77 -16.28 5.62
N SER A 220 29.04 -16.22 5.29
CA SER A 220 30.14 -16.25 6.26
C SER A 220 30.34 -14.91 6.96
N VAL A 221 29.73 -13.83 6.46
CA VAL A 221 29.83 -12.48 7.04
C VAL A 221 28.42 -11.96 7.38
N ASP A 222 28.09 -11.84 8.67
CA ASP A 222 26.93 -11.07 9.06
C ASP A 222 27.29 -9.58 9.23
N ALA A 223 26.29 -8.70 9.15
CA ALA A 223 26.50 -7.26 9.30
C ALA A 223 27.01 -6.84 10.70
N ASN A 224 26.95 -7.74 11.68
CA ASN A 224 27.36 -7.49 13.05
C ASN A 224 28.69 -8.15 13.42
N GLY A 225 29.32 -8.85 12.47
CA GLY A 225 30.54 -9.59 12.75
C GLY A 225 30.37 -10.79 13.69
N ASN A 226 29.13 -11.22 13.94
CA ASN A 226 28.83 -12.35 14.78
C ASN A 226 28.69 -13.59 13.92
N TYR A 227 29.69 -14.46 13.98
CA TYR A 227 29.65 -15.76 13.32
C TYR A 227 29.24 -16.83 14.30
N GLU A 228 28.09 -17.43 14.05
CA GLU A 228 27.97 -18.85 14.36
C GLU A 228 28.58 -19.63 13.20
N ALA A 229 29.37 -20.69 13.50
CA ALA A 229 29.89 -21.59 12.48
C ALA A 229 28.73 -22.31 11.78
N THR A 230 28.24 -21.71 10.73
CA THR A 230 27.14 -22.20 9.91
C THR A 230 27.70 -22.71 8.60
N PRO A 231 26.99 -23.59 7.88
CA PRO A 231 27.42 -23.94 6.53
C PRO A 231 27.69 -22.66 5.74
N SER A 232 28.89 -22.58 5.19
CA SER A 232 29.28 -21.44 4.34
C SER A 232 28.60 -21.44 2.96
N ASP A 233 27.92 -22.55 2.62
CA ASP A 233 27.40 -22.78 1.28
C ASP A 233 25.92 -23.14 1.32
N TYR A 234 25.14 -22.52 0.43
CA TYR A 234 23.77 -22.94 0.18
C TYR A 234 23.76 -24.28 -0.57
N PRO A 235 22.77 -25.17 -0.30
CA PRO A 235 22.59 -26.39 -1.08
C PRO A 235 22.44 -26.06 -2.58
N ALA A 236 23.10 -26.88 -3.44
CA ALA A 236 23.08 -26.65 -4.89
C ALA A 236 21.67 -26.65 -5.47
N GLU A 237 20.76 -27.48 -4.95
CA GLU A 237 19.37 -27.52 -5.37
C GLU A 237 18.63 -26.20 -5.13
N ILE A 238 19.00 -25.45 -4.10
CA ILE A 238 18.44 -24.13 -3.78
C ILE A 238 18.98 -23.09 -4.77
N ILE A 239 20.30 -23.09 -5.00
CA ILE A 239 20.94 -22.21 -5.97
C ILE A 239 20.34 -22.39 -7.37
N ASP A 240 20.11 -23.63 -7.76
CA ASP A 240 19.56 -23.95 -9.08
C ASP A 240 18.05 -23.62 -9.20
N PHE A 241 17.33 -23.59 -8.08
CA PHE A 241 15.89 -23.38 -8.06
C PHE A 241 15.49 -21.92 -8.22
N PHE A 242 16.20 -21.00 -7.56
CA PHE A 242 15.85 -19.59 -7.51
C PHE A 242 16.59 -18.74 -8.56
N THR A 243 16.01 -17.60 -8.90
CA THR A 243 16.77 -16.43 -9.31
C THR A 243 17.22 -15.73 -8.03
N LEU A 244 18.53 -15.64 -7.83
CA LEU A 244 19.12 -15.08 -6.63
C LEU A 244 19.62 -13.65 -6.91
N ARG A 245 19.32 -12.74 -6.00
CA ARG A 245 19.94 -11.42 -5.94
C ARG A 245 20.43 -11.17 -4.53
N ASN A 246 21.70 -10.87 -4.41
CA ASN A 246 22.22 -10.40 -3.14
C ASN A 246 21.54 -9.10 -2.79
N MET A 247 20.96 -8.98 -1.60
CA MET A 247 20.41 -7.72 -1.16
C MET A 247 21.19 -7.21 0.03
N TRP A 248 21.70 -6.02 -0.14
CA TRP A 248 22.51 -5.34 0.84
C TRP A 248 21.85 -4.06 1.30
N TRP A 249 22.19 -3.61 2.50
CA TRP A 249 21.61 -2.40 3.11
C TRP A 249 21.78 -1.13 2.26
N GLY A 250 22.72 -1.12 1.30
CA GLY A 250 23.00 0.07 0.50
C GLY A 250 23.55 1.24 1.30
N TYR A 251 23.63 1.05 2.64
CA TYR A 251 24.24 2.00 3.53
C TYR A 251 25.73 1.73 3.60
N TYR A 252 26.49 2.78 3.58
CA TYR A 252 27.86 2.73 3.97
C TYR A 252 27.92 2.29 5.42
N ALA A 253 28.15 1.01 5.59
CA ALA A 253 27.82 0.41 6.87
C ALA A 253 29.06 0.34 7.76
N TRP A 254 28.89 0.43 8.99
CA TRP A 254 29.51 -0.30 10.08
C TRP A 254 31.02 -0.11 10.28
N GLY A 255 31.54 1.10 10.09
CA GLY A 255 32.86 1.46 10.56
C GLY A 255 34.02 1.32 9.56
N PRO A 256 35.23 1.73 9.95
CA PRO A 256 36.40 1.80 9.07
C PRO A 256 36.87 0.46 8.51
N GLU A 257 36.56 -0.64 9.18
CA GLU A 257 36.92 -2.00 8.75
C GLU A 257 36.19 -2.46 7.50
N HIS A 258 35.07 -1.81 7.14
CA HIS A 258 34.31 -2.10 5.94
C HIS A 258 34.55 -1.07 4.81
N GLU A 259 35.42 -0.12 5.05
CA GLU A 259 35.74 0.99 4.13
C GLU A 259 36.28 0.55 2.77
N HIS A 260 36.80 -0.67 2.72
CA HIS A 260 37.49 -1.21 1.54
C HIS A 260 36.78 -2.39 0.89
N ASP A 261 35.57 -2.72 1.34
CA ASP A 261 34.80 -3.80 0.72
C ASP A 261 34.00 -3.24 -0.47
N GLU A 262 34.68 -3.10 -1.60
CA GLU A 262 34.10 -2.59 -2.85
C GLU A 262 32.90 -3.43 -3.34
N THR A 263 32.76 -4.68 -2.88
CA THR A 263 31.65 -5.56 -3.26
C THR A 263 30.34 -5.19 -2.59
N ARG A 264 30.37 -4.31 -1.59
CA ARG A 264 29.21 -3.86 -0.80
C ARG A 264 28.65 -2.52 -1.23
N TYR A 265 29.22 -1.91 -2.28
CA TYR A 265 28.69 -0.67 -2.82
C TYR A 265 27.46 -0.94 -3.68
N VAL A 266 26.52 0.00 -3.60
CA VAL A 266 25.40 0.11 -4.55
C VAL A 266 25.89 0.15 -5.98
N GLY A 267 25.08 -0.26 -6.93
CA GLY A 267 25.40 -0.18 -8.36
C GLY A 267 26.24 -1.34 -8.90
N THR A 268 26.46 -2.40 -8.13
CA THR A 268 27.21 -3.57 -8.56
C THR A 268 26.31 -4.66 -9.14
N GLU A 269 26.95 -5.65 -9.81
CA GLU A 269 26.24 -6.77 -10.44
C GLU A 269 25.54 -7.65 -9.39
N ASP A 270 24.27 -7.99 -9.66
CA ASP A 270 23.43 -8.87 -8.87
C ASP A 270 23.25 -8.46 -7.39
N ASN A 271 23.58 -7.21 -7.05
CA ASN A 271 23.41 -6.63 -5.72
C ASN A 271 22.29 -5.60 -5.75
N TRP A 272 21.12 -5.97 -5.25
CA TRP A 272 20.01 -5.05 -5.05
C TRP A 272 20.21 -4.20 -3.81
N SER A 273 19.72 -2.99 -3.84
CA SER A 273 19.87 -2.03 -2.75
C SER A 273 18.63 -1.94 -1.87
N PHE A 274 18.86 -1.84 -0.57
CA PHE A 274 17.83 -1.56 0.42
C PHE A 274 17.52 -0.04 0.53
N GLY A 275 18.48 0.79 0.15
CA GLY A 275 18.43 2.24 0.17
C GLY A 275 19.80 2.84 -0.14
N TYR A 276 19.89 4.14 -0.25
CA TYR A 276 21.12 4.85 -0.57
C TYR A 276 21.52 5.80 0.57
N SER A 277 22.78 5.77 1.00
CA SER A 277 23.31 6.64 2.07
C SER A 277 23.51 8.08 1.59
N MET A 278 22.44 8.86 1.47
CA MET A 278 22.49 10.23 0.96
C MET A 278 23.21 11.22 1.88
N ASN A 279 23.43 10.88 3.14
CA ASN A 279 24.30 11.58 4.08
C ASN A 279 25.79 11.34 3.81
N ASP A 280 26.17 10.27 3.10
CA ASP A 280 27.52 10.04 2.66
C ASP A 280 27.81 10.82 1.35
N GLU A 281 28.79 11.72 1.40
CA GLU A 281 29.13 12.58 0.26
C GLU A 281 29.57 11.75 -0.96
N ARG A 282 30.21 10.60 -0.77
CA ARG A 282 30.64 9.71 -1.84
C ARG A 282 29.44 9.13 -2.59
N VAL A 283 28.41 8.69 -1.85
CA VAL A 283 27.17 8.15 -2.41
C VAL A 283 26.31 9.26 -3.00
N ARG A 284 26.13 10.36 -2.24
CA ARG A 284 25.28 11.49 -2.66
C ARG A 284 25.72 12.15 -3.98
N ASN A 285 27.00 12.16 -4.26
CA ASN A 285 27.56 12.78 -5.46
C ASN A 285 27.60 11.86 -6.69
N LEU A 286 27.28 10.58 -6.54
CA LEU A 286 27.19 9.66 -7.68
C LEU A 286 25.92 9.93 -8.51
N PRO A 287 26.02 9.81 -9.85
CA PRO A 287 24.83 9.73 -10.69
C PRO A 287 23.96 8.54 -10.29
N VAL A 288 22.64 8.70 -10.35
CA VAL A 288 21.72 7.63 -9.95
C VAL A 288 21.90 6.34 -10.77
N ALA A 289 22.32 6.44 -12.03
CA ALA A 289 22.65 5.28 -12.86
C ALA A 289 23.87 4.46 -12.34
N GLU A 290 24.70 5.07 -11.51
CA GLU A 290 25.80 4.37 -10.81
C GLU A 290 25.35 3.80 -9.47
N LEU A 291 24.30 4.36 -8.86
CA LEU A 291 23.68 3.82 -7.63
C LEU A 291 22.77 2.62 -7.92
N ALA A 292 22.14 2.58 -9.09
CA ALA A 292 21.23 1.52 -9.50
C ALA A 292 21.94 0.17 -9.61
N SER A 293 21.32 -0.86 -9.08
CA SER A 293 21.80 -2.24 -9.21
C SER A 293 21.76 -2.72 -10.66
N LYS A 294 22.66 -3.63 -11.00
CA LYS A 294 22.84 -4.10 -12.38
C LYS A 294 22.78 -5.62 -12.48
N HIS A 295 22.34 -6.10 -13.62
CA HIS A 295 22.46 -7.48 -14.05
C HIS A 295 22.96 -7.52 -15.49
N GLN A 296 24.03 -8.26 -15.75
CA GLN A 296 24.70 -8.33 -17.06
C GLN A 296 25.04 -6.94 -17.64
N GLY A 297 25.48 -6.03 -16.78
CA GLY A 297 25.85 -4.66 -17.12
C GLY A 297 24.66 -3.73 -17.42
N GLN A 298 23.42 -4.18 -17.31
CA GLN A 298 22.22 -3.37 -17.48
C GLN A 298 21.61 -3.01 -16.13
N ILE A 299 21.05 -1.81 -16.00
CA ILE A 299 20.31 -1.41 -14.81
C ILE A 299 19.17 -2.39 -14.57
N GLU A 300 19.01 -2.86 -13.34
CA GLU A 300 17.99 -3.82 -12.96
C GLU A 300 17.07 -3.32 -11.83
N GLU A 301 17.63 -2.69 -10.79
CA GLU A 301 16.86 -2.26 -9.64
C GLU A 301 17.30 -0.90 -9.12
N CYS A 302 16.34 -0.12 -8.61
CA CYS A 302 16.54 1.07 -7.81
C CYS A 302 15.74 1.00 -6.50
N ALA A 303 16.39 1.38 -5.39
CA ALA A 303 15.73 1.54 -4.11
C ALA A 303 15.10 2.93 -3.97
N VAL A 304 13.88 2.98 -3.44
CA VAL A 304 13.17 4.21 -3.10
C VAL A 304 12.63 4.08 -1.67
N THR A 305 13.03 5.00 -0.79
CA THR A 305 12.67 4.97 0.62
C THR A 305 12.25 6.36 1.11
N PRO A 306 11.27 6.46 2.03
CA PRO A 306 10.84 7.75 2.59
C PRO A 306 11.90 8.45 3.45
N ALA A 307 12.80 7.71 4.08
CA ALA A 307 13.88 8.21 4.93
C ALA A 307 14.99 7.16 5.04
N GLN A 308 16.03 7.44 5.81
CA GLN A 308 17.09 6.51 6.15
C GLN A 308 17.04 6.13 7.63
N HIS A 309 17.86 5.16 8.04
CA HIS A 309 18.05 4.85 9.46
C HIS A 309 18.50 6.08 10.25
N PRO A 310 17.90 6.36 11.41
CA PRO A 310 18.29 7.52 12.23
C PRO A 310 19.62 7.34 12.98
N LEU A 311 20.15 6.12 13.00
CA LEU A 311 21.39 5.77 13.70
C LEU A 311 22.58 5.78 12.74
N GLY A 312 23.65 6.47 13.14
CA GLY A 312 25.01 6.27 12.65
C GLY A 312 25.86 5.64 13.75
N MET A 313 26.71 4.68 13.39
CA MET A 313 27.72 4.13 14.29
C MET A 313 28.95 5.06 14.32
N ALA A 314 29.85 4.87 15.28
CA ALA A 314 31.06 5.68 15.40
C ALA A 314 31.83 5.71 14.05
N GLY A 315 32.04 6.92 13.53
CA GLY A 315 32.69 7.13 12.24
C GLY A 315 31.82 6.98 11.00
N ALA A 316 30.55 6.55 11.14
CA ALA A 316 29.57 6.53 10.05
C ALA A 316 28.65 7.76 10.14
N PRO A 317 28.22 8.32 9.01
CA PRO A 317 27.27 9.41 9.03
C PRO A 317 25.87 8.91 9.47
N MET A 318 25.13 9.78 10.14
CA MET A 318 23.75 9.54 10.49
C MET A 318 22.86 9.47 9.25
N GLY A 319 21.78 8.69 9.29
CA GLY A 319 20.74 8.69 8.27
C GLY A 319 19.99 10.02 8.23
N VAL A 320 19.34 10.30 7.11
CA VAL A 320 18.57 11.52 6.88
C VAL A 320 17.07 11.26 6.99
N GLY A 321 16.34 12.28 7.44
CA GLY A 321 14.90 12.24 7.63
C GLY A 321 14.09 12.49 6.35
N LYS A 322 12.78 12.47 6.50
CA LYS A 322 11.79 12.66 5.42
C LYS A 322 11.84 14.05 4.78
N SER A 323 12.26 15.05 5.53
CA SER A 323 12.32 16.45 5.09
C SER A 323 13.65 16.84 4.46
N TRP A 324 14.61 15.95 4.45
CA TRP A 324 15.92 16.17 3.83
C TRP A 324 15.80 16.21 2.29
N THR A 325 16.57 17.11 1.67
CA THR A 325 16.87 17.09 0.24
C THR A 325 18.35 17.35 -0.01
N ARG A 326 18.88 16.98 -1.18
CA ARG A 326 20.25 17.33 -1.56
C ARG A 326 20.51 18.83 -1.52
N ALA A 327 19.50 19.64 -1.84
CA ALA A 327 19.62 21.08 -1.91
C ALA A 327 19.59 21.76 -0.54
N THR A 328 18.81 21.22 0.40
CA THR A 328 18.57 21.88 1.70
C THR A 328 19.28 21.21 2.87
N GLY A 329 19.63 19.92 2.74
CA GLY A 329 20.07 19.12 3.89
C GLY A 329 18.91 18.86 4.87
N GLU A 330 19.23 18.36 6.06
CA GLU A 330 18.26 18.19 7.16
C GLU A 330 17.86 19.57 7.70
N PRO A 331 16.57 19.90 7.79
CA PRO A 331 16.14 21.17 8.37
C PRO A 331 16.38 21.18 9.90
N PRO A 332 16.38 22.37 10.54
CA PRO A 332 16.42 22.45 11.99
C PRO A 332 15.30 21.67 12.65
N LEU A 333 15.61 20.96 13.74
CA LEU A 333 14.66 20.14 14.48
C LEU A 333 14.19 20.89 15.74
N ASN A 334 12.90 20.74 16.04
CA ASN A 334 12.29 21.26 17.26
C ASN A 334 12.57 20.36 18.49
N GLU A 335 11.91 20.64 19.61
CA GLU A 335 12.06 19.88 20.88
C GLU A 335 11.60 18.42 20.78
N LEU A 336 10.81 18.08 19.77
CA LEU A 336 10.33 16.71 19.51
C LEU A 336 11.21 15.97 18.48
N ASP A 337 12.34 16.53 18.09
CA ASP A 337 13.18 16.07 16.98
C ASP A 337 12.42 15.98 15.66
N LEU A 338 11.49 16.90 15.44
CA LEU A 338 10.74 17.06 14.19
C LEU A 338 11.17 18.35 13.50
N PRO A 339 11.11 18.42 12.16
CA PRO A 339 11.43 19.64 11.42
C PRO A 339 10.55 20.81 11.85
N GLU A 340 11.13 21.99 11.96
CA GLU A 340 10.36 23.21 12.15
C GLU A 340 9.36 23.39 10.99
N GLY A 341 8.09 23.70 11.33
CA GLY A 341 7.01 23.84 10.36
C GLY A 341 6.37 22.53 9.90
N ASP A 342 6.63 21.42 10.59
CA ASP A 342 6.02 20.10 10.34
C ASP A 342 6.17 19.64 8.86
N LEU A 343 7.39 19.58 8.39
CA LEU A 343 7.69 19.18 7.01
C LEU A 343 7.64 17.68 6.79
N SER A 344 7.57 16.86 7.87
CA SER A 344 7.57 15.38 7.78
C SER A 344 6.47 14.83 6.87
N GLY A 345 5.33 15.51 6.77
CA GLY A 345 4.22 15.12 5.91
C GLY A 345 4.39 15.41 4.42
N GLN A 346 5.41 16.21 4.04
CA GLN A 346 5.59 16.67 2.66
C GLN A 346 6.18 15.59 1.73
N GLY A 347 6.93 14.63 2.29
CA GLY A 347 7.57 13.57 1.52
C GLY A 347 8.65 14.08 0.58
N LEU A 348 9.47 15.04 1.00
CA LEU A 348 10.49 15.68 0.18
C LEU A 348 11.59 14.69 -0.23
N TYR A 349 12.15 13.98 0.76
CA TYR A 349 13.16 12.95 0.50
C TYR A 349 12.60 11.84 -0.41
N PHE A 350 11.40 11.37 -0.11
CA PHE A 350 10.73 10.32 -0.88
C PHE A 350 10.51 10.73 -2.33
N GLN A 351 10.08 11.97 -2.58
CA GLN A 351 9.89 12.48 -3.95
C GLN A 351 11.22 12.56 -4.70
N GLU A 352 12.29 13.04 -4.06
CA GLU A 352 13.60 13.11 -4.71
C GLU A 352 14.12 11.73 -5.10
N ARG A 353 13.93 10.70 -4.25
CA ARG A 353 14.26 9.30 -4.59
C ARG A 353 13.45 8.77 -5.76
N TRP A 354 12.14 9.09 -5.80
CA TRP A 354 11.31 8.73 -6.94
C TRP A 354 11.77 9.39 -8.25
N GLU A 355 12.10 10.68 -8.23
CA GLU A 355 12.59 11.37 -9.43
C GLU A 355 13.88 10.72 -9.97
N GLU A 356 14.74 10.28 -9.08
CA GLU A 356 15.97 9.57 -9.45
C GLU A 356 15.66 8.22 -10.10
N ALA A 357 14.85 7.40 -9.47
CA ALA A 357 14.45 6.10 -10.01
C ALA A 357 13.74 6.25 -11.37
N LEU A 358 12.80 7.22 -11.49
CA LEU A 358 12.12 7.51 -12.74
C LEU A 358 13.06 7.97 -13.85
N SER A 359 14.17 8.64 -13.50
CA SER A 359 15.14 9.14 -14.49
C SER A 359 15.94 8.03 -15.17
N VAL A 360 16.10 6.88 -14.51
CA VAL A 360 16.82 5.71 -15.06
C VAL A 360 15.89 4.59 -15.50
N ASP A 361 14.61 4.66 -15.13
CA ASP A 361 13.52 3.76 -15.56
C ASP A 361 13.90 2.26 -15.41
N PRO A 362 14.27 1.79 -14.21
CA PRO A 362 14.75 0.41 -14.01
C PRO A 362 13.61 -0.60 -14.20
N PRO A 363 13.88 -1.87 -14.51
CA PRO A 363 12.86 -2.91 -14.55
C PRO A 363 12.17 -3.19 -13.21
N PHE A 364 12.82 -2.87 -12.08
CA PHE A 364 12.31 -3.08 -10.73
C PHE A 364 12.58 -1.87 -9.84
N ILE A 365 11.54 -1.41 -9.13
CA ILE A 365 11.69 -0.43 -8.05
C ILE A 365 11.37 -1.12 -6.72
N TYR A 366 12.35 -1.08 -5.80
CA TYR A 366 12.20 -1.54 -4.43
C TYR A 366 11.78 -0.39 -3.53
N LEU A 367 10.70 -0.60 -2.76
CA LEU A 367 10.16 0.37 -1.80
C LEU A 367 10.43 -0.10 -0.36
N ASN A 368 10.98 0.75 0.44
CA ASN A 368 11.30 0.44 1.83
C ASN A 368 10.74 1.53 2.75
N ASP A 369 9.75 1.26 3.58
CA ASP A 369 8.99 0.04 3.75
C ASP A 369 7.47 0.30 3.78
N TRP A 370 6.65 -0.76 3.92
CA TRP A 370 5.20 -0.59 4.11
C TRP A 370 4.88 -0.26 5.57
N ASN A 371 5.28 -1.11 6.54
CA ASN A 371 4.68 -1.14 7.87
C ASN A 371 5.67 -1.40 9.02
N GLU A 372 6.88 -0.91 8.96
CA GLU A 372 7.84 -1.04 10.06
C GLU A 372 7.58 0.01 11.16
N TRP A 373 6.64 -0.31 12.06
CA TRP A 373 6.17 0.61 13.08
C TRP A 373 6.98 0.62 14.37
N THR A 374 7.80 -0.41 14.63
CA THR A 374 8.51 -0.55 15.90
C THR A 374 10.01 -0.68 15.72
N ALA A 375 10.75 -0.13 16.66
CA ALA A 375 12.19 -0.32 16.79
C ALA A 375 12.62 -0.50 18.23
N GLY A 376 13.71 -1.23 18.44
CA GLY A 376 14.38 -1.35 19.74
C GLY A 376 15.10 -0.06 20.12
N LYS A 377 15.05 0.26 21.42
CA LYS A 377 15.91 1.29 22.03
C LYS A 377 17.17 0.63 22.55
N TYR A 378 18.32 1.08 22.08
CA TYR A 378 19.63 0.53 22.41
C TYR A 378 20.53 1.59 23.05
N ASN A 379 21.31 1.16 24.04
CA ASN A 379 22.35 1.97 24.64
C ASN A 379 23.70 1.49 24.09
N PHE A 380 23.99 1.91 22.87
CA PHE A 380 25.33 1.76 22.30
C PHE A 380 26.19 2.91 22.84
N GLY A 381 27.41 2.66 23.27
CA GLY A 381 28.36 3.75 23.50
C GLY A 381 28.57 4.53 22.19
N ASP A 382 29.28 5.60 22.18
CA ASP A 382 29.78 6.37 21.03
C ASP A 382 28.94 6.27 19.74
N THR A 383 27.65 6.60 19.82
CA THR A 383 26.74 6.56 18.67
C THR A 383 26.43 7.97 18.18
N TRP A 384 26.26 8.08 16.87
CA TRP A 384 25.65 9.25 16.25
C TRP A 384 24.16 8.97 16.06
N PHE A 385 23.34 9.69 16.76
CA PHE A 385 21.91 9.59 16.66
C PHE A 385 21.28 10.97 16.48
N LEU A 386 20.55 11.17 15.41
CA LEU A 386 19.97 12.46 15.01
C LEU A 386 21.02 13.59 14.97
N GLY A 387 22.19 13.33 14.42
CA GLY A 387 23.28 14.31 14.32
C GLY A 387 23.98 14.62 15.64
N ARG A 388 23.69 13.89 16.72
CA ARG A 388 24.32 14.06 18.04
C ARG A 388 25.38 13.00 18.26
N GLU A 389 26.65 13.43 18.34
CA GLU A 389 27.75 12.58 18.75
C GLU A 389 27.58 12.15 20.21
N ASN A 390 27.98 10.92 20.52
CA ASN A 390 27.90 10.34 21.88
C ASN A 390 26.46 10.38 22.46
N SER A 391 25.47 10.07 21.63
CA SER A 391 24.08 10.02 22.06
C SER A 391 23.89 8.95 23.15
N PRO A 392 23.11 9.21 24.20
CA PRO A 392 22.95 8.28 25.33
C PRO A 392 22.22 6.99 24.93
N PHE A 393 21.46 7.00 23.86
CA PHE A 393 20.79 5.83 23.26
C PHE A 393 20.49 6.09 21.79
N ALA A 394 20.06 5.03 21.09
CA ALA A 394 19.65 5.10 19.70
C ALA A 394 18.47 4.17 19.41
N PHE A 395 17.78 4.43 18.31
CA PHE A 395 16.85 3.53 17.65
C PHE A 395 17.43 3.19 16.27
N VAL A 396 17.49 1.90 15.93
CA VAL A 396 18.15 1.48 14.69
C VAL A 396 17.29 1.81 13.48
N ASP A 397 16.05 1.38 13.49
CA ASP A 397 15.21 1.37 12.28
C ASP A 397 14.28 2.58 12.18
N GLN A 398 13.58 2.90 13.25
CA GLN A 398 12.54 3.93 13.28
C GLN A 398 12.67 4.75 14.57
N TYR A 399 12.29 6.02 14.51
CA TYR A 399 12.34 6.88 15.70
C TYR A 399 11.07 7.70 15.94
N ASN A 400 10.71 8.57 15.00
CA ASN A 400 9.52 9.43 15.04
C ASN A 400 8.98 9.68 13.62
N ALA A 401 8.06 10.63 13.47
CA ALA A 401 7.45 10.93 12.17
C ALA A 401 8.45 11.36 11.09
N GLU A 402 9.57 11.99 11.46
CA GLU A 402 10.63 12.40 10.52
C GLU A 402 11.55 11.25 10.16
N PHE A 403 11.99 10.48 11.15
CA PHE A 403 13.00 9.44 11.01
C PHE A 403 12.38 8.05 11.05
N ASN A 404 11.51 7.76 10.09
CA ASN A 404 10.96 6.44 9.82
C ASN A 404 10.77 6.26 8.32
N ARG A 405 10.70 5.00 7.87
CA ARG A 405 10.55 4.65 6.45
C ARG A 405 9.14 4.21 6.08
N THR A 406 8.25 4.07 7.05
CA THR A 406 6.91 3.51 6.88
C THR A 406 6.05 4.34 5.93
N ILE A 407 5.43 3.67 4.96
CA ILE A 407 4.51 4.26 3.97
C ILE A 407 3.04 4.05 4.38
N GLN A 408 2.75 3.00 5.16
CA GLN A 408 1.41 2.71 5.66
C GLN A 408 0.82 3.92 6.40
N PRO A 409 -0.46 4.24 6.21
CA PRO A 409 -1.08 5.39 6.84
C PRO A 409 -1.00 5.39 8.36
N MET A 410 -0.79 6.60 8.92
CA MET A 410 -0.78 6.83 10.36
C MET A 410 -2.03 7.57 10.82
N LYS A 411 -2.33 7.44 12.10
CA LYS A 411 -3.35 8.22 12.77
C LYS A 411 -2.81 9.58 13.17
N GLY A 412 -3.40 10.64 12.64
CA GLY A 412 -2.85 11.99 12.77
C GLY A 412 -1.55 12.18 11.96
N GLY A 413 -0.75 13.19 12.27
CA GLY A 413 0.49 13.49 11.56
C GLY A 413 0.27 13.63 10.04
N TYR A 414 1.03 12.88 9.25
CA TYR A 414 0.92 12.92 7.78
C TYR A 414 -0.22 12.05 7.19
N THR A 415 -1.01 11.38 8.03
CA THR A 415 -2.15 10.55 7.61
C THR A 415 -1.77 9.53 6.51
N ASP A 416 -2.33 9.65 5.31
CA ASP A 416 -2.08 8.79 4.15
C ASP A 416 -1.18 9.42 3.06
N ASN A 417 -0.52 10.54 3.35
CA ASN A 417 0.24 11.30 2.35
C ASN A 417 1.32 10.47 1.63
N TYR A 418 2.01 9.58 2.35
CA TYR A 418 3.05 8.72 1.77
C TYR A 418 2.46 7.61 0.90
N TYR A 419 1.33 7.02 1.30
CA TYR A 419 0.60 6.05 0.48
C TYR A 419 0.13 6.69 -0.83
N MET A 420 -0.48 7.87 -0.76
CA MET A 420 -0.95 8.59 -1.93
C MET A 420 0.22 9.01 -2.84
N GLN A 421 1.32 9.47 -2.27
CA GLN A 421 2.54 9.81 -3.02
C GLN A 421 3.16 8.59 -3.71
N MET A 422 3.20 7.44 -3.03
CA MET A 422 3.62 6.17 -3.61
C MET A 422 2.76 5.81 -4.83
N ALA A 423 1.44 5.81 -4.67
CA ALA A 423 0.51 5.50 -5.76
C ALA A 423 0.66 6.46 -6.95
N GLN A 424 0.83 7.77 -6.71
CA GLN A 424 1.10 8.75 -7.75
C GLN A 424 2.37 8.42 -8.56
N ASN A 425 3.46 8.10 -7.87
CA ASN A 425 4.73 7.82 -8.52
C ASN A 425 4.76 6.43 -9.19
N ILE A 426 4.05 5.44 -8.67
CA ILE A 426 3.85 4.16 -9.39
C ILE A 426 3.14 4.38 -10.72
N ARG A 427 2.13 5.27 -10.78
CA ARG A 427 1.48 5.64 -12.05
C ARG A 427 2.44 6.34 -13.01
N ARG A 428 3.32 7.20 -12.54
CA ARG A 428 4.38 7.82 -13.36
C ARG A 428 5.37 6.77 -13.88
N TYR A 429 5.68 5.79 -13.06
CA TYR A 429 6.61 4.71 -13.41
C TYR A 429 6.01 3.74 -14.42
N LYS A 430 4.79 3.27 -14.21
CA LYS A 430 4.15 2.23 -15.04
C LYS A 430 3.32 2.77 -16.21
N GLY A 431 2.94 4.05 -16.18
CA GLY A 431 1.87 4.58 -17.01
C GLY A 431 0.50 4.12 -16.54
N VAL A 432 -0.58 4.61 -17.16
CA VAL A 432 -1.95 4.26 -16.79
C VAL A 432 -2.85 4.08 -18.01
N ARG A 433 -3.95 3.34 -17.83
CA ARG A 433 -4.98 3.18 -18.85
C ARG A 433 -5.82 4.46 -19.00
N PRO A 434 -6.47 4.67 -20.14
CA PRO A 434 -7.42 5.77 -20.27
C PRO A 434 -8.64 5.52 -19.39
N ILE A 435 -9.23 6.60 -18.87
CA ILE A 435 -10.49 6.53 -18.16
C ILE A 435 -11.56 5.92 -19.08
N PRO A 436 -12.36 4.95 -18.61
CA PRO A 436 -13.43 4.35 -19.39
C PRO A 436 -14.47 5.38 -19.84
N VAL A 437 -14.86 5.34 -21.09
CA VAL A 437 -15.80 6.31 -21.69
C VAL A 437 -17.15 5.67 -21.94
N ASN A 438 -18.17 6.16 -21.26
CA ASN A 438 -19.57 5.82 -21.54
C ASN A 438 -20.02 6.44 -22.86
N ARG A 439 -20.77 5.69 -23.68
CA ARG A 439 -21.21 6.14 -25.00
C ARG A 439 -22.71 5.97 -25.19
N GLY A 440 -23.29 6.95 -25.87
CA GLY A 440 -24.72 6.95 -26.17
C GLY A 440 -25.61 7.19 -24.95
N TYR A 441 -26.91 7.00 -25.14
CA TYR A 441 -27.91 7.19 -24.09
C TYR A 441 -28.49 5.87 -23.63
N GLY A 442 -28.55 5.66 -22.32
CA GLY A 442 -29.27 4.58 -21.68
C GLY A 442 -30.81 4.73 -21.80
N ARG A 443 -31.52 3.63 -21.58
CA ARG A 443 -32.98 3.63 -21.41
C ARG A 443 -33.26 2.92 -20.09
N ILE A 444 -32.95 3.61 -19.01
CA ILE A 444 -33.07 3.07 -17.67
C ILE A 444 -34.43 3.45 -17.10
N ARG A 445 -35.10 2.50 -16.46
CA ARG A 445 -36.28 2.70 -15.63
C ARG A 445 -35.94 2.27 -14.24
N VAL A 446 -36.16 3.13 -13.28
CA VAL A 446 -35.97 2.82 -11.87
C VAL A 446 -37.22 2.10 -11.39
N ASP A 447 -37.27 0.78 -11.57
CA ASP A 447 -38.43 -0.05 -11.26
C ASP A 447 -38.08 -1.38 -10.52
N GLY A 448 -36.78 -1.56 -10.19
CA GLY A 448 -36.28 -2.77 -9.54
C GLY A 448 -36.07 -3.94 -10.49
N SER A 449 -36.15 -3.69 -11.81
CA SER A 449 -35.83 -4.66 -12.86
C SER A 449 -34.53 -4.24 -13.59
N PHE A 450 -33.43 -4.81 -13.21
CA PHE A 450 -32.08 -4.38 -13.62
C PHE A 450 -31.67 -4.81 -15.04
N LYS A 451 -32.56 -5.37 -15.85
CA LYS A 451 -32.26 -5.83 -17.24
C LYS A 451 -31.81 -4.70 -18.17
N ASP A 452 -32.24 -3.48 -17.89
CA ASP A 452 -31.86 -2.31 -18.66
C ASP A 452 -30.35 -2.04 -18.58
N TRP A 453 -29.74 -2.41 -17.45
CA TRP A 453 -28.32 -2.24 -17.16
C TRP A 453 -27.41 -3.22 -17.91
N ASP A 454 -27.93 -4.31 -18.49
CA ASP A 454 -27.16 -5.27 -19.28
C ASP A 454 -26.53 -4.60 -20.52
N LYS A 455 -27.07 -3.47 -20.97
CA LYS A 455 -26.59 -2.71 -22.14
C LYS A 455 -25.56 -1.63 -21.77
N VAL A 456 -25.40 -1.33 -20.50
CA VAL A 456 -24.38 -0.38 -20.00
C VAL A 456 -23.08 -1.13 -19.87
N ARG A 457 -22.10 -0.78 -20.71
CA ARG A 457 -20.85 -1.55 -20.86
C ARG A 457 -19.81 -1.21 -19.82
N VAL A 458 -19.65 0.07 -19.48
CA VAL A 458 -18.67 0.50 -18.49
C VAL A 458 -19.12 0.04 -17.11
N THR A 459 -18.27 -0.75 -16.48
CA THR A 459 -18.45 -1.24 -15.12
C THR A 459 -17.30 -0.74 -14.26
N TYR A 460 -17.63 -0.10 -13.18
CA TYR A 460 -16.71 0.33 -12.14
C TYR A 460 -16.67 -0.78 -11.09
N ARG A 461 -15.49 -1.31 -10.79
CA ARG A 461 -15.34 -2.50 -9.93
C ARG A 461 -14.67 -2.14 -8.63
N ASP A 462 -15.02 -2.87 -7.60
CA ASP A 462 -14.43 -2.78 -6.29
C ASP A 462 -13.99 -4.15 -5.74
N THR A 463 -13.18 -4.14 -4.69
CA THR A 463 -12.68 -5.35 -4.05
C THR A 463 -13.79 -6.04 -3.29
N ARG A 464 -14.00 -7.32 -3.55
CA ARG A 464 -14.96 -8.13 -2.77
C ARG A 464 -14.39 -8.47 -1.39
N GLY A 465 -15.20 -8.30 -0.35
CA GLY A 465 -14.89 -8.74 1.01
C GLY A 465 -13.94 -7.81 1.76
N ASP A 466 -13.86 -6.54 1.37
CA ASP A 466 -13.08 -5.51 2.07
C ASP A 466 -13.90 -4.66 3.03
N THR A 467 -15.17 -5.00 3.22
CA THR A 467 -16.02 -4.43 4.27
C THR A 467 -15.39 -4.56 5.64
N ALA A 468 -15.56 -3.54 6.48
CA ALA A 468 -14.97 -3.51 7.81
C ALA A 468 -15.63 -4.55 8.75
N TRP A 469 -14.92 -5.64 8.98
CA TRP A 469 -15.21 -6.61 10.03
C TRP A 469 -13.91 -6.96 10.74
N ARG A 470 -13.74 -6.52 11.97
CA ARG A 470 -12.54 -6.72 12.76
C ARG A 470 -12.89 -7.23 14.15
N ASP A 471 -12.16 -8.24 14.56
CA ASP A 471 -12.17 -8.79 15.93
C ASP A 471 -10.75 -9.33 16.18
N ALA A 472 -9.83 -8.47 16.63
CA ALA A 472 -8.41 -8.77 16.70
C ALA A 472 -7.73 -8.15 17.91
N ASP A 473 -6.79 -8.90 18.47
CA ASP A 473 -5.92 -8.40 19.53
C ASP A 473 -4.88 -7.41 18.97
N GLY A 474 -4.51 -6.45 19.80
CA GLY A 474 -3.43 -5.50 19.58
C GLY A 474 -2.37 -5.56 20.67
N TYR A 475 -1.36 -4.73 20.54
CA TYR A 475 -0.31 -4.61 21.56
C TYR A 475 -0.88 -4.28 22.94
N ALA A 476 -0.19 -4.77 23.98
CA ALA A 476 -0.45 -4.42 25.37
C ALA A 476 -1.86 -4.75 25.87
N GLY A 477 -2.49 -5.80 25.32
CA GLY A 477 -3.84 -6.20 25.68
C GLY A 477 -4.94 -5.30 25.09
N LEU A 478 -4.59 -4.46 24.10
CA LEU A 478 -5.59 -3.80 23.29
C LEU A 478 -6.37 -4.83 22.49
N HIS A 479 -7.64 -4.52 22.23
CA HIS A 479 -8.52 -5.33 21.42
C HIS A 479 -9.32 -4.43 20.50
N TYR A 480 -9.32 -4.74 19.20
CA TYR A 480 -9.97 -3.95 18.16
C TYR A 480 -11.19 -4.68 17.62
N THR A 481 -12.32 -4.02 17.63
CA THR A 481 -13.56 -4.55 17.05
C THR A 481 -14.14 -3.55 16.07
N ASP A 482 -14.58 -4.04 14.92
CA ASP A 482 -15.40 -3.30 13.98
C ASP A 482 -16.47 -4.24 13.42
N THR A 483 -17.73 -3.90 13.59
CA THR A 483 -18.88 -4.66 13.12
C THR A 483 -19.71 -3.88 12.11
N SER A 484 -19.14 -2.83 11.53
CA SER A 484 -19.82 -1.95 10.59
C SER A 484 -19.98 -2.56 9.19
N GLY A 485 -19.26 -3.64 8.87
CA GLY A 485 -19.31 -4.29 7.56
C GLY A 485 -20.68 -4.85 7.22
N ARG A 486 -21.32 -4.27 6.20
CA ARG A 486 -22.52 -4.76 5.52
C ARG A 486 -22.52 -4.27 4.09
N ASN A 487 -23.36 -4.82 3.22
CA ASN A 487 -23.52 -4.37 1.82
C ASN A 487 -22.19 -4.24 1.05
N ASP A 488 -21.32 -5.27 1.13
CA ASP A 488 -20.05 -5.38 0.40
C ASP A 488 -20.25 -5.03 -1.10
N ILE A 489 -19.87 -3.83 -1.50
CA ILE A 489 -20.08 -3.25 -2.84
C ILE A 489 -19.03 -3.84 -3.78
N VAL A 490 -19.47 -4.41 -4.89
CA VAL A 490 -18.55 -5.11 -5.81
C VAL A 490 -18.49 -4.49 -7.19
N GLN A 491 -19.53 -3.75 -7.59
CA GLN A 491 -19.53 -3.01 -8.85
C GLN A 491 -20.59 -1.92 -8.93
N ALA A 492 -20.31 -0.93 -9.76
CA ALA A 492 -21.25 0.13 -10.09
C ALA A 492 -21.30 0.40 -11.60
N LYS A 493 -22.39 1.01 -12.07
CA LYS A 493 -22.54 1.49 -13.45
C LYS A 493 -23.23 2.85 -13.45
N VAL A 494 -23.00 3.62 -14.50
CA VAL A 494 -23.65 4.94 -14.70
C VAL A 494 -24.15 5.04 -16.13
N ALA A 495 -25.35 5.57 -16.31
CA ALA A 495 -25.94 5.81 -17.62
C ALA A 495 -26.62 7.20 -17.69
N LEU A 496 -26.36 7.92 -18.77
CA LEU A 496 -27.08 9.16 -19.10
C LEU A 496 -28.26 8.82 -20.00
N ASP A 497 -29.46 9.33 -19.69
CA ASP A 497 -30.60 9.20 -20.58
C ASP A 497 -30.76 10.41 -21.54
N ARG A 498 -31.74 10.34 -22.47
CA ARG A 498 -31.97 11.40 -23.45
C ARG A 498 -32.60 12.66 -22.84
N GLN A 499 -33.18 12.56 -21.68
CA GLN A 499 -33.75 13.64 -20.90
C GLN A 499 -32.67 14.38 -20.09
N GLY A 500 -31.46 13.82 -20.02
CA GLY A 500 -30.34 14.34 -19.25
C GLY A 500 -30.31 13.85 -17.81
N ASN A 501 -31.17 12.90 -17.43
CA ASN A 501 -31.09 12.27 -16.12
C ASN A 501 -29.87 11.37 -16.03
N VAL A 502 -29.21 11.37 -14.88
CA VAL A 502 -28.07 10.48 -14.58
C VAL A 502 -28.59 9.32 -13.75
N ASN A 503 -28.46 8.13 -14.30
CA ASN A 503 -28.91 6.91 -13.64
C ASN A 503 -27.71 6.14 -13.12
N PHE A 504 -27.81 5.66 -11.87
CA PHE A 504 -26.77 4.93 -11.17
C PHE A 504 -27.25 3.54 -10.80
N TYR A 505 -26.34 2.59 -10.87
CA TYR A 505 -26.52 1.21 -10.47
C TYR A 505 -25.38 0.80 -9.56
N VAL A 506 -25.68 0.02 -8.56
CA VAL A 506 -24.70 -0.61 -7.68
C VAL A 506 -25.11 -2.05 -7.38
N GLU A 507 -24.11 -2.92 -7.23
CA GLU A 507 -24.28 -4.33 -6.85
C GLU A 507 -23.38 -4.66 -5.67
N THR A 508 -23.94 -5.43 -4.74
CA THR A 508 -23.26 -5.93 -3.54
C THR A 508 -23.01 -7.43 -3.62
N ALA A 509 -22.07 -7.94 -2.85
CA ALA A 509 -21.74 -9.37 -2.80
C ALA A 509 -22.87 -10.24 -2.24
N ALA A 510 -23.70 -9.69 -1.34
CA ALA A 510 -24.87 -10.31 -0.75
C ALA A 510 -26.11 -9.41 -0.93
N ASP A 511 -27.29 -9.86 -0.50
CA ASP A 511 -28.51 -9.05 -0.59
C ASP A 511 -28.39 -7.77 0.21
N ILE A 512 -28.79 -6.64 -0.40
CA ILE A 512 -28.75 -5.32 0.20
C ILE A 512 -29.68 -5.29 1.42
N THR A 513 -29.18 -4.79 2.53
CA THR A 513 -29.95 -4.64 3.76
C THR A 513 -31.06 -3.62 3.61
N ALA A 514 -32.12 -3.72 4.43
CA ALA A 514 -33.14 -2.69 4.46
C ALA A 514 -32.54 -1.32 4.88
N PRO A 515 -33.07 -0.20 4.36
CA PRO A 515 -32.62 1.12 4.74
C PRO A 515 -32.60 1.33 6.26
N SER A 516 -31.47 1.80 6.78
CA SER A 516 -31.31 2.10 8.21
C SER A 516 -30.16 3.10 8.43
N GLY A 517 -30.37 4.03 9.36
CA GLY A 517 -29.39 5.08 9.63
C GLY A 517 -29.30 6.15 8.51
N SER A 518 -28.31 7.01 8.62
CA SER A 518 -28.04 8.10 7.68
C SER A 518 -26.86 7.79 6.74
N ASP A 519 -26.42 6.55 6.69
CA ASP A 519 -25.25 6.07 5.98
C ASP A 519 -25.51 4.76 5.21
N TRP A 520 -26.77 4.56 4.78
CA TRP A 520 -27.17 3.41 3.98
C TRP A 520 -27.03 3.67 2.50
N MET A 521 -26.20 2.88 1.83
CA MET A 521 -25.98 2.92 0.37
C MET A 521 -25.86 4.36 -0.17
N LEU A 522 -24.93 5.13 0.42
CA LEU A 522 -24.64 6.50 0.03
C LEU A 522 -24.05 6.54 -1.37
N LEU A 523 -24.49 7.49 -2.18
CA LEU A 523 -23.82 7.89 -3.42
C LEU A 523 -23.30 9.31 -3.24
N LEU A 524 -21.98 9.48 -3.17
CA LEU A 524 -21.30 10.76 -3.09
C LEU A 524 -20.86 11.19 -4.49
N LEU A 525 -21.01 12.48 -4.83
CA LEU A 525 -20.73 13.03 -6.15
C LEU A 525 -19.91 14.31 -6.01
N ASP A 526 -18.79 14.35 -6.69
CA ASP A 526 -18.02 15.56 -7.00
C ASP A 526 -18.46 15.99 -8.42
N ALA A 527 -19.35 16.98 -8.46
CA ALA A 527 -20.05 17.36 -9.68
C ALA A 527 -19.21 18.26 -10.60
N ASP A 528 -18.25 18.99 -10.05
CA ASP A 528 -17.37 19.91 -10.76
C ASP A 528 -15.93 19.41 -10.92
N GLN A 529 -15.60 18.27 -10.31
CA GLN A 529 -14.27 17.64 -10.31
C GLN A 529 -13.21 18.50 -9.63
N ASP A 530 -13.61 19.27 -8.63
CA ASP A 530 -12.75 20.14 -7.84
C ASP A 530 -12.77 19.75 -6.36
N ALA A 531 -11.75 19.03 -5.94
CA ALA A 531 -11.60 18.57 -4.55
C ALA A 531 -11.52 19.71 -3.51
N SER A 532 -11.41 20.96 -3.94
CA SER A 532 -11.40 22.15 -3.06
C SER A 532 -12.80 22.69 -2.74
N THR A 533 -13.84 22.23 -3.46
CA THR A 533 -15.24 22.57 -3.23
C THR A 533 -15.96 21.46 -2.43
N GLY A 534 -17.22 21.67 -2.10
CA GLY A 534 -18.02 20.65 -1.45
C GLY A 534 -17.53 20.21 -0.05
N TRP A 535 -17.98 19.07 0.42
CA TRP A 535 -17.47 18.39 1.58
C TRP A 535 -16.32 17.45 1.13
N HIS A 536 -15.06 17.85 1.34
CA HIS A 536 -13.89 17.12 0.87
C HIS A 536 -13.94 16.75 -0.63
N GLY A 537 -14.47 17.64 -1.46
CA GLY A 537 -14.64 17.44 -2.88
C GLY A 537 -16.04 16.98 -3.30
N TYR A 538 -16.89 16.54 -2.35
CA TYR A 538 -18.24 16.09 -2.69
C TYR A 538 -19.27 17.21 -2.56
N ASP A 539 -19.96 17.52 -3.66
CA ASP A 539 -21.01 18.53 -3.73
C ASP A 539 -22.37 17.98 -3.37
N LEU A 540 -22.62 16.71 -3.72
CA LEU A 540 -23.90 16.05 -3.57
C LEU A 540 -23.74 14.70 -2.88
N VAL A 541 -24.76 14.32 -2.10
CA VAL A 541 -24.90 12.97 -1.56
C VAL A 541 -26.35 12.51 -1.67
N ALA A 542 -26.54 11.29 -2.17
CA ALA A 542 -27.83 10.62 -2.16
C ALA A 542 -27.92 9.60 -1.01
N ASN A 543 -29.13 9.36 -0.53
CA ASN A 543 -29.50 8.33 0.47
C ASN A 543 -29.03 8.57 1.91
N MET A 544 -28.56 9.75 2.28
CA MET A 544 -28.46 10.09 3.71
C MET A 544 -29.83 9.96 4.42
N ASP A 545 -30.89 10.20 3.68
CA ASP A 545 -32.26 9.76 3.95
C ASP A 545 -32.73 9.07 2.65
N PRO A 546 -33.13 7.80 2.68
CA PRO A 546 -33.37 7.02 1.48
C PRO A 546 -34.26 7.70 0.46
N GLY A 547 -33.79 7.80 -0.79
CA GLY A 547 -34.47 8.48 -1.87
C GLY A 547 -34.40 10.02 -1.83
N LYS A 548 -33.52 10.58 -1.01
CA LYS A 548 -33.26 12.04 -1.01
C LYS A 548 -31.86 12.37 -1.50
N LEU A 549 -31.80 13.48 -2.25
CA LEU A 549 -30.56 14.10 -2.66
C LEU A 549 -30.30 15.33 -1.79
N MET A 550 -29.08 15.42 -1.27
CA MET A 550 -28.61 16.55 -0.47
C MET A 550 -27.45 17.23 -1.18
N ALA A 551 -27.26 18.53 -0.96
CA ALA A 551 -26.11 19.30 -1.43
C ALA A 551 -25.35 19.92 -0.24
N TRP A 552 -24.04 20.04 -0.37
CA TRP A 552 -23.20 20.74 0.61
C TRP A 552 -23.31 22.25 0.42
N ASN A 553 -23.64 22.98 1.48
CA ASN A 553 -23.79 24.43 1.43
C ASN A 553 -22.57 25.21 1.98
N GLY A 554 -21.47 24.51 2.25
CA GLY A 554 -20.27 25.05 2.88
C GLY A 554 -20.18 24.79 4.38
N ALA A 555 -21.26 24.29 5.02
CA ALA A 555 -21.30 24.00 6.45
C ALA A 555 -22.01 22.68 6.77
N GLU A 556 -23.08 22.36 6.05
CA GLU A 556 -23.90 21.19 6.28
C GLU A 556 -24.56 20.69 4.98
N TRP A 557 -25.06 19.46 5.01
CA TRP A 557 -25.84 18.84 3.94
C TRP A 557 -27.28 19.35 3.96
N THR A 558 -27.77 19.94 2.89
CA THR A 558 -29.11 20.52 2.74
C THR A 558 -29.92 19.77 1.69
N PHE A 559 -31.21 19.58 1.96
CA PHE A 559 -32.12 18.89 1.04
C PHE A 559 -32.28 19.64 -0.30
N VAL A 560 -32.19 18.89 -1.40
CA VAL A 560 -32.34 19.39 -2.77
C VAL A 560 -33.61 18.84 -3.41
N ALA A 561 -33.76 17.51 -3.45
CA ALA A 561 -34.88 16.86 -4.13
C ALA A 561 -35.11 15.44 -3.63
N GLU A 562 -36.32 14.94 -3.80
CA GLU A 562 -36.60 13.50 -3.79
C GLU A 562 -36.18 12.90 -5.13
N ILE A 563 -35.54 11.73 -5.07
CA ILE A 563 -35.08 10.99 -6.25
C ILE A 563 -35.66 9.58 -6.26
N PRO A 564 -36.06 9.05 -7.41
CA PRO A 564 -36.52 7.68 -7.50
C PRO A 564 -35.35 6.72 -7.26
N TYR A 565 -35.60 5.69 -6.45
CA TYR A 565 -34.69 4.55 -6.26
C TYR A 565 -35.48 3.25 -6.14
N ALA A 566 -34.83 2.15 -6.47
CA ALA A 566 -35.35 0.81 -6.26
C ALA A 566 -34.21 -0.15 -5.96
N PHE A 567 -34.45 -1.14 -5.09
CA PHE A 567 -33.48 -2.21 -4.84
C PHE A 567 -34.20 -3.56 -4.69
N SER A 568 -33.50 -4.62 -5.08
CA SER A 568 -33.97 -6.00 -4.92
C SER A 568 -32.80 -6.97 -4.96
N GLY A 569 -32.74 -7.87 -3.97
CA GLY A 569 -31.58 -8.76 -3.79
C GLY A 569 -30.30 -7.97 -3.66
N LYS A 570 -29.31 -8.24 -4.50
CA LYS A 570 -27.97 -7.65 -4.49
C LYS A 570 -27.86 -6.31 -5.22
N ARG A 571 -28.93 -5.78 -5.76
CA ARG A 571 -28.88 -4.69 -6.74
C ARG A 571 -29.73 -3.51 -6.31
N MET A 572 -29.21 -2.32 -6.60
CA MET A 572 -29.91 -1.07 -6.41
C MET A 572 -29.70 -0.17 -7.63
N GLU A 573 -30.72 0.61 -7.94
CA GLU A 573 -30.67 1.67 -8.94
C GLU A 573 -31.34 2.93 -8.42
N LEU A 574 -30.85 4.09 -8.87
CA LEU A 574 -31.45 5.39 -8.61
C LEU A 574 -31.25 6.34 -9.81
N SER A 575 -32.01 7.41 -9.85
CA SER A 575 -31.90 8.42 -10.91
C SER A 575 -31.88 9.82 -10.33
N ILE A 576 -30.92 10.63 -10.77
CA ILE A 576 -30.86 12.06 -10.46
C ILE A 576 -31.38 12.83 -11.67
N PRO A 577 -32.47 13.63 -11.51
CA PRO A 577 -33.08 14.35 -12.60
C PRO A 577 -32.16 15.41 -13.24
N ALA A 578 -32.34 15.65 -14.53
CA ALA A 578 -31.61 16.66 -15.29
C ALA A 578 -31.69 18.04 -14.64
N GLY A 579 -30.58 18.74 -14.61
CA GLY A 579 -30.50 20.11 -14.09
C GLY A 579 -30.54 20.23 -12.57
N THR A 580 -30.47 19.09 -11.84
CA THR A 580 -30.40 19.10 -10.38
C THR A 580 -29.00 19.50 -9.94
N ALA A 581 -28.90 20.53 -9.11
CA ALA A 581 -27.71 20.88 -8.31
C ALA A 581 -26.35 20.90 -9.06
N GLY A 582 -26.33 21.41 -10.28
CA GLY A 582 -25.05 21.59 -11.02
C GLY A 582 -24.48 20.32 -11.66
N LEU A 583 -25.11 19.16 -11.47
CA LEU A 583 -24.66 17.91 -12.08
C LEU A 583 -24.82 17.96 -13.61
N ALA A 584 -23.73 18.30 -14.30
CA ALA A 584 -23.68 18.35 -15.76
C ALA A 584 -23.04 17.08 -16.31
N ALA A 585 -23.83 16.03 -16.49
CA ALA A 585 -23.34 14.72 -16.95
C ALA A 585 -22.54 14.77 -18.26
N SER A 586 -22.77 15.80 -19.09
CA SER A 586 -22.03 16.00 -20.34
C SER A 586 -20.59 16.50 -20.12
N ALA A 587 -20.28 17.06 -18.94
CA ALA A 587 -18.94 17.51 -18.58
C ALA A 587 -18.14 16.42 -17.84
N GLY A 588 -18.82 15.36 -17.35
CA GLY A 588 -18.25 14.37 -16.46
C GLY A 588 -18.41 14.75 -14.99
N PHE A 589 -18.16 13.83 -14.11
CA PHE A 589 -18.14 14.01 -12.65
C PHE A 589 -17.42 12.83 -12.01
N ASP A 590 -17.03 13.00 -10.73
CA ASP A 590 -16.45 11.92 -9.95
C ASP A 590 -17.47 11.39 -8.94
N PHE A 591 -17.38 10.11 -8.59
CA PHE A 591 -18.36 9.51 -7.68
C PHE A 591 -17.80 8.35 -6.87
N LYS A 592 -18.46 8.10 -5.75
CA LYS A 592 -18.18 7.02 -4.82
C LYS A 592 -19.48 6.46 -4.26
N TRP A 593 -19.54 5.15 -4.11
CA TRP A 593 -20.53 4.51 -3.26
C TRP A 593 -19.95 4.22 -1.88
N ALA A 594 -20.79 4.28 -0.84
CA ALA A 594 -20.37 3.92 0.51
C ALA A 594 -21.55 3.40 1.33
N ASP A 595 -21.30 2.48 2.24
CA ASP A 595 -22.33 1.95 3.16
C ASP A 595 -21.79 1.79 4.58
N HIS A 596 -22.58 2.23 5.56
CA HIS A 596 -22.31 2.10 7.00
C HIS A 596 -20.94 2.67 7.43
N VAL A 597 -20.51 3.72 6.78
CA VAL A 597 -19.23 4.39 7.03
C VAL A 597 -19.26 5.30 8.27
N GLY A 598 -20.39 5.35 8.97
CA GLY A 598 -20.63 6.26 10.08
C GLY A 598 -20.99 7.68 9.62
N PRO A 599 -20.98 8.66 10.51
CA PRO A 599 -21.20 10.05 10.15
C PRO A 599 -20.17 10.50 9.10
N LEU A 600 -20.61 11.25 8.09
CA LEU A 600 -19.71 11.87 7.12
C LEU A 600 -18.86 12.95 7.80
N ALA A 601 -17.83 12.53 8.51
CA ALA A 601 -16.88 13.36 9.25
C ALA A 601 -15.44 13.17 8.76
N ASP A 602 -15.12 12.01 8.18
CA ASP A 602 -13.78 11.65 7.71
C ASP A 602 -13.87 11.09 6.27
N PRO A 603 -13.15 11.68 5.29
CA PRO A 603 -13.13 11.22 3.90
C PRO A 603 -12.35 9.91 3.70
N MET A 604 -11.76 9.33 4.75
CA MET A 604 -11.02 8.07 4.67
C MET A 604 -11.92 6.85 4.61
N PHE A 605 -13.17 6.95 5.07
CA PHE A 605 -14.12 5.84 5.06
C PHE A 605 -13.55 4.56 5.69
N LEU A 606 -13.09 4.67 6.94
CA LEU A 606 -12.40 3.56 7.64
C LEU A 606 -13.34 2.46 8.13
N HIS A 607 -14.63 2.73 8.18
CA HIS A 607 -15.70 1.82 8.62
C HIS A 607 -16.61 1.47 7.46
N GLY A 608 -17.37 0.39 7.61
CA GLY A 608 -18.33 -0.04 6.59
C GLY A 608 -17.66 -0.49 5.31
N ASP A 609 -18.14 0.05 4.20
CA ASP A 609 -17.62 -0.21 2.87
C ASP A 609 -17.61 1.06 2.00
N ALA A 610 -16.64 1.21 1.12
CA ALA A 610 -16.51 2.33 0.20
C ALA A 610 -15.91 1.91 -1.14
N ALA A 611 -16.60 2.17 -2.23
CA ALA A 611 -16.25 1.81 -3.58
C ALA A 611 -16.07 3.05 -4.48
N PRO A 612 -14.82 3.38 -4.87
CA PRO A 612 -13.57 2.75 -4.47
C PRO A 612 -13.12 3.18 -3.06
N ASN A 613 -12.15 2.45 -2.52
CA ASN A 613 -11.63 2.68 -1.18
C ASN A 613 -10.99 4.06 -0.97
N ARG A 614 -11.04 4.56 0.27
CA ARG A 614 -10.30 5.73 0.76
C ARG A 614 -10.61 7.01 -0.06
N ARG A 615 -9.58 7.79 -0.42
CA ARG A 615 -9.71 9.04 -1.22
C ARG A 615 -10.01 8.80 -2.70
N PHE A 616 -9.92 7.56 -3.18
CA PHE A 616 -10.17 7.28 -4.59
C PHE A 616 -11.64 7.46 -4.95
N ASN A 617 -11.88 7.90 -6.18
CA ASN A 617 -13.21 8.02 -6.79
C ASN A 617 -13.19 7.43 -8.18
N TYR A 618 -14.33 6.93 -8.62
CA TYR A 618 -14.57 6.65 -10.04
C TYR A 618 -14.81 7.95 -10.78
N ARG A 619 -14.32 8.04 -12.02
CA ARG A 619 -14.63 9.16 -12.91
C ARG A 619 -15.58 8.73 -14.02
N PHE A 620 -16.73 9.39 -14.09
CA PHE A 620 -17.67 9.23 -15.19
C PHE A 620 -17.29 10.17 -16.34
N VAL A 621 -17.06 9.59 -17.51
CA VAL A 621 -16.85 10.33 -18.76
C VAL A 621 -17.86 9.86 -19.79
N TRP A 622 -18.54 10.80 -20.45
CA TRP A 622 -19.53 10.48 -21.48
C TRP A 622 -19.17 11.12 -22.81
N LYS A 623 -19.38 10.37 -23.88
CA LYS A 623 -19.30 10.85 -25.27
C LYS A 623 -20.54 10.39 -26.04
N ARG A 624 -21.03 11.29 -26.89
CA ARG A 624 -22.22 11.05 -27.71
C ARG A 624 -22.03 9.91 -28.72
#